data_bb290a3d99750c0d940098cbe47e59c1
#
_entry.id   bb290a3d99750c0d940098cbe47e59c1
#
_cell.length_a   1.000
_cell.length_b   1.000
_cell.length_c   1.000
_cell.angle_alpha   90.00
_cell.angle_beta   90.00
_cell.angle_gamma   90.00
#
_symmetry.space_group_name_H-M   'P 1'
#
loop_
_entity.id
_entity.type
_entity.pdbx_description
1 polymer ?
#
loop_
_entity_poly.entity_id
_entity_poly.type
_entity_poly.pdbx_seq_one_letter_code
_entity_poly.pdbx_strand_id
1 'polypeptide(L)' 'MTNEQQTSNVLQEIAQDIKLKLPNGMGFALLTYELGPIEKDAVRKMLYVSNSQREEVVLAMTEFIKKQLDDPTLFGKDV' A
#
# COMPACT_ATOMS: atom_id res chain seq x y z
N MET A 1 -11.52 -16.28 -12.02
CA MET A 1 -10.61 -16.18 -10.85
C MET A 1 -9.45 -15.25 -11.17
N THR A 2 -9.30 -14.21 -10.40
CA THR A 2 -8.19 -13.27 -10.58
C THR A 2 -6.92 -13.91 -10.06
N ASN A 3 -5.90 -14.02 -10.88
CA ASN A 3 -4.62 -14.53 -10.42
C ASN A 3 -3.71 -13.38 -9.99
N GLU A 4 -2.64 -13.71 -9.31
CA GLU A 4 -1.69 -12.71 -8.80
C GLU A 4 -1.03 -11.92 -9.92
N GLN A 5 -0.76 -12.57 -11.06
CA GLN A 5 -0.15 -11.92 -12.20
C GLN A 5 -1.04 -10.80 -12.74
N GLN A 6 -2.32 -11.06 -12.84
CA GLN A 6 -3.28 -10.07 -13.34
C GLN A 6 -3.39 -8.88 -12.40
N THR A 7 -3.48 -9.14 -11.10
CA THR A 7 -3.52 -8.09 -10.09
C THR A 7 -2.22 -7.28 -10.09
N SER A 8 -1.09 -7.96 -10.22
CA SER A 8 0.22 -7.29 -10.26
C SER A 8 0.32 -6.34 -11.46
N ASN A 9 -0.18 -6.75 -12.62
CA ASN A 9 -0.18 -5.90 -13.81
C ASN A 9 -1.02 -4.65 -13.61
N VAL A 10 -2.19 -4.79 -13.02
CA VAL A 10 -3.06 -3.65 -12.72
C VAL A 10 -2.39 -2.70 -11.73
N LEU A 11 -1.75 -3.24 -10.70
CA LEU A 11 -1.03 -2.43 -9.72
C LEU A 11 0.08 -1.61 -10.37
N GLN A 12 0.80 -2.21 -11.30
CA GLN A 12 1.88 -1.50 -12.00
C GLN A 12 1.34 -0.37 -12.86
N GLU A 13 0.21 -0.55 -13.53
CA GLU A 13 -0.42 0.51 -14.29
C GLU A 13 -0.84 1.67 -13.40
N ILE A 14 -1.47 1.37 -12.28
CA ILE A 14 -1.90 2.39 -11.31
C ILE A 14 -0.68 3.12 -10.74
N ALA A 15 0.38 2.37 -10.45
CA ALA A 15 1.60 2.95 -9.91
C ALA A 15 2.25 3.94 -10.89
N GLN A 16 2.25 3.63 -12.18
CA GLN A 16 2.76 4.57 -13.18
C GLN A 16 1.94 5.87 -13.20
N ASP A 17 0.63 5.74 -13.08
CA ASP A 17 -0.26 6.89 -13.00
C ASP A 17 0.05 7.77 -11.79
N ILE A 18 0.21 7.15 -10.64
CA ILE A 18 0.56 7.86 -9.41
C ILE A 18 1.90 8.58 -9.56
N LYS A 19 2.89 7.88 -10.12
CA LYS A 19 4.22 8.44 -10.33
C LYS A 19 4.19 9.69 -11.19
N LEU A 20 3.35 9.69 -12.22
CA LEU A 20 3.22 10.84 -13.12
C LEU A 20 2.54 12.04 -12.44
N LYS A 21 1.67 11.78 -11.48
CA LYS A 21 0.89 12.82 -10.83
C LYS A 21 1.52 13.37 -9.56
N LEU A 22 2.44 12.64 -8.94
CA LEU A 22 3.09 13.11 -7.73
C LEU A 22 4.25 14.04 -8.06
N PRO A 23 4.51 15.03 -7.20
CA PRO A 23 5.70 15.86 -7.35
C PRO A 23 6.97 15.04 -7.28
N ASN A 24 8.03 15.55 -7.92
CA ASN A 24 9.34 14.94 -7.83
C ASN A 24 9.80 14.88 -6.38
N GLY A 25 10.46 13.81 -6.02
CA GLY A 25 10.97 13.61 -4.66
C GLY A 25 9.98 12.97 -3.70
N MET A 26 8.75 12.70 -4.16
CA MET A 26 7.76 12.03 -3.33
C MET A 26 7.83 10.52 -3.50
N GLY A 27 7.95 9.81 -2.37
CA GLY A 27 7.82 8.37 -2.35
C GLY A 27 6.38 7.95 -2.19
N PHE A 28 6.02 6.80 -2.75
CA PHE A 28 4.71 6.22 -2.54
C PHE A 28 4.80 4.70 -2.48
N ALA A 29 3.80 4.10 -1.83
CA ALA A 29 3.60 2.67 -1.86
C ALA A 29 2.10 2.40 -2.02
N LEU A 30 1.77 1.52 -2.93
CA LEU A 30 0.40 1.08 -3.16
C LEU A 30 0.27 -0.35 -2.67
N LEU A 31 -0.59 -0.56 -1.70
CA LEU A 31 -0.80 -1.87 -1.09
C LEU A 31 -2.21 -2.34 -1.40
N THR A 32 -2.33 -3.57 -1.87
CA THR A 32 -3.63 -4.21 -2.03
C THR A 32 -3.72 -5.44 -1.16
N TYR A 33 -4.93 -5.75 -0.72
CA TYR A 33 -5.20 -6.92 0.10
C TYR A 33 -6.65 -7.36 -0.12
N GLU A 34 -6.94 -8.59 0.21
CA GLU A 34 -8.28 -9.12 0.06
C GLU A 34 -9.21 -8.54 1.13
N LEU A 35 -10.39 -8.10 0.70
CA LEU A 35 -11.43 -7.68 1.63
C LEU A 35 -12.21 -8.89 2.12
N GLY A 36 -12.65 -8.82 3.36
CA GLY A 36 -13.44 -9.88 3.95
C GLY A 36 -13.27 -9.92 5.47
N PRO A 37 -13.93 -10.87 6.12
CA PRO A 37 -13.81 -11.03 7.57
C PRO A 37 -12.37 -11.32 7.96
N ILE A 38 -11.95 -10.72 9.06
CA ILE A 38 -10.63 -11.00 9.62
C ILE A 38 -10.72 -12.29 10.42
N GLU A 39 -10.02 -13.32 9.95
CA GLU A 39 -9.93 -14.58 10.67
C GLU A 39 -8.64 -14.61 11.46
N LYS A 40 -8.71 -15.20 12.65
CA LYS A 40 -7.62 -15.12 13.62
C LYS A 40 -6.29 -15.62 13.10
N ASP A 41 -6.26 -16.69 12.33
CA ASP A 41 -5.03 -17.30 11.84
C ASP A 41 -4.88 -17.21 10.34
N ALA A 42 -5.71 -16.41 9.68
CA ALA A 42 -5.67 -16.29 8.23
C ALA A 42 -4.56 -15.33 7.81
N VAL A 43 -3.80 -15.74 6.82
CA VAL A 43 -2.82 -14.87 6.16
C VAL A 43 -3.44 -14.36 4.87
N ARG A 44 -3.67 -13.06 4.82
CA ARG A 44 -4.21 -12.44 3.62
C ARG A 44 -3.13 -12.31 2.56
N LYS A 45 -3.50 -12.51 1.33
CA LYS A 45 -2.60 -12.20 0.21
C LYS A 45 -2.51 -10.70 0.06
N MET A 46 -1.29 -10.22 0.06
CA MET A 46 -1.01 -8.79 -0.10
C MET A 46 -0.02 -8.60 -1.22
N LEU A 47 -0.27 -7.57 -2.03
CA LEU A 47 0.66 -7.16 -3.06
C LEU A 47 0.94 -5.69 -2.87
N TYR A 48 2.17 -5.28 -3.14
CA TYR A 48 2.49 -3.86 -3.11
C TYR A 48 3.45 -3.49 -4.22
N VAL A 49 3.40 -2.22 -4.57
CA VAL A 49 4.33 -1.62 -5.52
C VAL A 49 4.72 -0.25 -4.99
N SER A 50 5.98 0.11 -5.13
CA SER A 50 6.47 1.40 -4.68
C SER A 50 7.52 1.94 -5.64
N ASN A 51 7.84 3.22 -5.48
CA ASN A 51 8.91 3.86 -6.23
C ASN A 51 10.19 4.03 -5.41
N SER A 52 10.26 3.39 -4.25
CA SER A 52 11.42 3.48 -3.37
C SER A 52 11.88 2.09 -2.94
N GLN A 53 13.01 2.04 -2.26
CA GLN A 53 13.56 0.78 -1.80
C GLN A 53 12.71 0.19 -0.68
N ARG A 54 12.76 -1.14 -0.56
CA ARG A 54 11.94 -1.86 0.41
C ARG A 54 12.15 -1.35 1.83
N GLU A 55 13.39 -1.08 2.21
CA GLU A 55 13.70 -0.60 3.55
C GLU A 55 13.01 0.72 3.85
N GLU A 56 12.98 1.62 2.89
CA GLU A 56 12.29 2.90 3.05
C GLU A 56 10.79 2.71 3.18
N VAL A 57 10.22 1.79 2.40
CA VAL A 57 8.79 1.49 2.46
C VAL A 57 8.43 0.93 3.84
N VAL A 58 9.24 0.00 4.34
CA VAL A 58 9.00 -0.60 5.66
C VAL A 58 9.05 0.45 6.75
N LEU A 59 10.03 1.34 6.70
CA LEU A 59 10.13 2.43 7.67
C LEU A 59 8.92 3.35 7.61
N ALA A 60 8.51 3.75 6.40
CA ALA A 60 7.36 4.64 6.23
C ALA A 60 6.07 3.99 6.73
N MET A 61 5.87 2.72 6.43
CA MET A 61 4.71 1.97 6.91
C MET A 61 4.71 1.85 8.42
N THR A 62 5.89 1.58 9.01
CA THR A 62 6.03 1.48 10.45
C THR A 62 5.68 2.81 11.14
N GLU A 63 6.19 3.91 10.60
CA GLU A 63 5.86 5.23 11.13
C GLU A 63 4.38 5.53 11.01
N PHE A 64 3.78 5.19 9.86
CA PHE A 64 2.35 5.38 9.65
C PHE A 64 1.54 4.62 10.70
N ILE A 65 1.88 3.35 10.92
CA ILE A 65 1.18 2.52 11.90
C ILE A 65 1.29 3.10 13.30
N LYS A 66 2.48 3.50 13.71
CA LYS A 66 2.69 4.09 15.03
C LYS A 66 1.86 5.35 15.23
N LYS A 67 1.90 6.24 14.24
CA LYS A 67 1.16 7.50 14.34
C LYS A 67 -0.34 7.29 14.31
N GLN A 68 -0.82 6.30 13.56
CA GLN A 68 -2.24 5.95 13.56
C GLN A 68 -2.72 5.39 14.90
N LEU A 69 -1.87 4.65 15.58
CA LEU A 69 -2.20 4.14 16.92
C LEU A 69 -2.26 5.28 17.95
N ASP A 70 -1.38 6.27 17.80
CA ASP A 70 -1.37 7.43 18.71
C ASP A 70 -2.50 8.41 18.41
N ASP A 71 -2.78 8.66 17.15
CA ASP A 71 -3.81 9.60 16.72
C ASP A 71 -4.45 9.13 15.41
N PRO A 72 -5.55 8.39 15.48
CA PRO A 72 -6.19 7.84 14.28
C PRO A 72 -6.74 8.89 13.31
N THR A 73 -6.83 10.15 13.70
CA THR A 73 -7.35 11.21 12.83
C THR A 73 -6.26 11.93 12.06
N LEU A 74 -5.00 11.58 12.30
CA LEU A 74 -3.86 12.37 11.83
C LEU A 74 -3.63 12.28 10.32
N PHE A 75 -3.87 11.13 9.70
CA PHE A 75 -3.53 10.90 8.31
C PHE A 75 -4.70 10.40 7.49
N GLY A 76 -4.73 10.88 6.24
CA GLY A 76 -5.49 10.26 5.19
C GLY A 76 -6.99 10.33 5.33
N LYS A 77 -7.62 9.77 4.35
CA LYS A 77 -9.08 9.64 4.31
C LYS A 77 -9.43 8.29 3.71
N ASP A 78 -10.49 7.71 4.20
CA ASP A 78 -11.06 6.53 3.56
C ASP A 78 -11.82 6.95 2.31
N VAL A 79 -11.77 6.10 1.32
CA VAL A 79 -12.50 6.34 0.08
C VAL A 79 -13.71 5.44 0.00
#